data_3a6f324c36169820b241e340480f80e7
#
_entry.id   3a6f324c36169820b241e340480f80e7
#
_cell.length_a   1.000
_cell.length_b   1.000
_cell.length_c   1.000
_cell.angle_alpha   90.00
_cell.angle_beta   90.00
_cell.angle_gamma   90.00
#
_symmetry.space_group_name_H-M   'P 1'
#
loop_
_entity.id
_entity.type
_entity.pdbx_description
1 polymer ?
#
loop_
_entity_poly.entity_id
_entity_poly.type
_entity_poly.pdbx_seq_one_letter_code
_entity_poly.pdbx_strand_id
1 'polypeptide(L)'
;MRVMNMSLRPTAVCIAVFLALSITGCASTKKTWHKLNMTQDDWAIDSASCKSRARKLAEGDLSRAPFGSAGGIDNAAGYSALMSRYKAKKNMESIFRRCLQTKGYRLITPKPKPARQV
;
A
#
# COMPACT_ATOMS: atom_id res chain seq x y z
N MET A 1 -14.93 -16.77 -54.35
CA MET A 1 -14.78 -16.11 -53.05
C MET A 1 -15.70 -16.80 -52.04
N ARG A 2 -15.13 -17.63 -51.14
CA ARG A 2 -15.91 -18.31 -50.08
C ARG A 2 -16.06 -17.36 -48.89
N VAL A 3 -17.25 -16.85 -48.68
CA VAL A 3 -17.62 -16.12 -47.46
C VAL A 3 -17.70 -17.14 -46.36
N MET A 4 -16.69 -17.23 -45.48
CA MET A 4 -16.73 -18.03 -44.27
C MET A 4 -17.73 -17.35 -43.31
N ASN A 5 -18.93 -17.92 -43.29
CA ASN A 5 -19.96 -17.57 -42.34
C ASN A 5 -19.52 -18.05 -40.94
N MET A 6 -18.76 -17.23 -40.24
CA MET A 6 -18.35 -17.48 -38.87
C MET A 6 -19.57 -17.23 -37.97
N SER A 7 -20.35 -18.30 -37.77
CA SER A 7 -21.38 -18.31 -36.75
C SER A 7 -20.70 -18.06 -35.40
N LEU A 8 -20.59 -16.80 -35.01
CA LEU A 8 -20.09 -16.39 -33.70
C LEU A 8 -21.07 -16.90 -32.66
N ARG A 9 -20.72 -17.99 -32.00
CA ARG A 9 -21.53 -18.53 -30.90
C ARG A 9 -21.67 -17.44 -29.83
N PRO A 10 -22.86 -17.16 -29.31
CA PRO A 10 -23.12 -16.06 -28.37
C PRO A 10 -22.26 -16.16 -27.10
N THR A 11 -21.78 -17.34 -26.77
CA THR A 11 -20.85 -17.60 -25.66
C THR A 11 -19.48 -16.91 -25.84
N ALA A 12 -18.95 -16.85 -27.06
CA ALA A 12 -17.66 -16.21 -27.34
C ALA A 12 -17.72 -14.68 -27.19
N VAL A 13 -18.86 -14.08 -27.55
CA VAL A 13 -19.07 -12.62 -27.41
C VAL A 13 -19.20 -12.24 -25.93
N CYS A 14 -19.89 -13.03 -25.12
CA CYS A 14 -20.01 -12.79 -23.68
C CYS A 14 -18.65 -12.84 -22.96
N ILE A 15 -17.77 -13.77 -23.32
CA ILE A 15 -16.45 -13.90 -22.72
C ILE A 15 -15.58 -12.69 -23.11
N ALA A 16 -15.63 -12.22 -24.34
CA ALA A 16 -14.87 -11.05 -24.79
C ALA A 16 -15.33 -9.76 -24.08
N VAL A 17 -16.63 -9.59 -23.84
CA VAL A 17 -17.17 -8.42 -23.11
C VAL A 17 -16.79 -8.49 -21.63
N PHE A 18 -16.79 -9.66 -21.01
CA PHE A 18 -16.35 -9.81 -19.61
C PHE A 18 -14.86 -9.51 -19.40
N LEU A 19 -14.00 -9.90 -20.35
CA LEU A 19 -12.57 -9.58 -20.32
C LEU A 19 -12.28 -8.08 -20.50
N ALA A 20 -13.09 -7.36 -21.27
CA ALA A 20 -12.92 -5.93 -21.49
C ALA A 20 -13.29 -5.06 -20.27
N LEU A 21 -14.19 -5.54 -19.41
CA LEU A 21 -14.65 -4.83 -18.21
C LEU A 21 -13.69 -4.94 -17.01
N SER A 22 -12.69 -5.83 -17.07
CA SER A 22 -11.78 -6.09 -15.94
C SER A 22 -10.64 -5.07 -15.77
N ILE A 23 -10.49 -4.08 -16.68
CA ILE A 23 -9.33 -3.16 -16.71
C ILE A 23 -9.63 -1.79 -16.09
N THR A 24 -10.79 -1.58 -15.47
CA THR A 24 -11.04 -0.37 -14.67
C THR A 24 -10.33 -0.49 -13.32
N GLY A 25 -9.00 -0.53 -13.35
CA GLY A 25 -8.16 -0.44 -12.16
C GLY A 25 -8.37 0.93 -11.52
N CYS A 26 -8.85 0.96 -10.27
CA CYS A 26 -8.87 2.17 -9.46
C CYS A 26 -7.46 2.76 -9.43
N ALA A 27 -7.23 3.86 -10.15
CA ALA A 27 -6.00 4.64 -10.06
C ALA A 27 -5.96 5.31 -8.68
N SER A 28 -5.48 4.57 -7.68
CA SER A 28 -5.20 5.10 -6.36
C SER A 28 -4.10 6.15 -6.49
N THR A 29 -4.43 7.41 -6.22
CA THR A 29 -3.44 8.50 -6.18
C THR A 29 -2.49 8.26 -5.02
N LYS A 30 -1.30 7.74 -5.33
CA LYS A 30 -0.26 7.47 -4.33
C LYS A 30 0.23 8.79 -3.76
N LYS A 31 0.04 8.97 -2.46
CA LYS A 31 0.62 10.09 -1.73
C LYS A 31 2.14 10.00 -1.76
N THR A 32 2.82 11.11 -2.07
CA THR A 32 4.28 11.18 -2.18
C THR A 32 4.84 12.16 -1.17
N TRP A 33 6.00 11.84 -0.61
CA TRP A 33 6.72 12.75 0.28
C TRP A 33 7.50 13.77 -0.54
N HIS A 34 7.43 15.03 -0.12
CA HIS A 34 8.13 16.14 -0.75
C HIS A 34 8.77 17.04 0.29
N LYS A 35 9.97 17.54 -0.01
CA LYS A 35 10.73 18.53 0.76
C LYS A 35 11.35 19.51 -0.22
N LEU A 36 11.43 20.79 0.12
CA LEU A 36 12.12 21.79 -0.69
C LEU A 36 13.60 21.41 -0.84
N ASN A 37 14.13 21.53 -2.05
CA ASN A 37 15.52 21.22 -2.40
C ASN A 37 15.95 19.78 -2.05
N MET A 38 15.01 18.82 -2.06
CA MET A 38 15.29 17.42 -1.80
C MET A 38 16.08 16.82 -2.94
N THR A 39 17.25 16.25 -2.64
CA THR A 39 17.97 15.35 -3.55
C THR A 39 17.48 13.91 -3.36
N GLN A 40 17.76 13.05 -4.34
CA GLN A 40 17.43 11.64 -4.24
C GLN A 40 18.21 10.94 -3.11
N ASP A 41 19.45 11.36 -2.90
CA ASP A 41 20.32 10.82 -1.84
C ASP A 41 19.81 11.24 -0.46
N ASP A 42 19.43 12.51 -0.29
CA ASP A 42 18.82 12.98 0.97
C ASP A 42 17.58 12.16 1.33
N TRP A 43 16.72 11.89 0.33
CA TRP A 43 15.56 11.06 0.54
C TRP A 43 15.92 9.63 0.94
N ALA A 44 16.90 9.02 0.29
CA ALA A 44 17.32 7.67 0.59
C ALA A 44 17.83 7.55 2.03
N ILE A 45 18.71 8.48 2.46
CA ILE A 45 19.28 8.50 3.81
C ILE A 45 18.20 8.78 4.86
N ASP A 46 17.40 9.82 4.67
CA ASP A 46 16.39 10.24 5.62
C ASP A 46 15.27 9.21 5.78
N SER A 47 14.80 8.63 4.69
CA SER A 47 13.77 7.59 4.73
C SER A 47 14.28 6.30 5.38
N ALA A 48 15.53 5.88 5.11
CA ALA A 48 16.13 4.71 5.74
C ALA A 48 16.31 4.91 7.25
N SER A 49 16.81 6.07 7.67
CA SER A 49 16.98 6.44 9.08
C SER A 49 15.64 6.45 9.83
N CYS A 50 14.62 7.12 9.29
CA CYS A 50 13.30 7.15 9.89
C CYS A 50 12.64 5.77 9.95
N LYS A 51 12.82 4.95 8.92
CA LYS A 51 12.31 3.57 8.87
C LYS A 51 12.97 2.67 9.91
N SER A 52 14.29 2.75 10.06
CA SER A 52 15.04 2.01 11.09
C SER A 52 14.57 2.38 12.49
N ARG A 53 14.45 3.70 12.78
CA ARG A 53 13.94 4.19 14.07
C ARG A 53 12.52 3.70 14.35
N ALA A 54 11.64 3.77 13.36
CA ALA A 54 10.25 3.34 13.51
C ALA A 54 10.14 1.84 13.79
N ARG A 55 10.97 1.01 13.15
CA ARG A 55 11.03 -0.44 13.42
C ARG A 55 11.48 -0.72 14.85
N LYS A 56 12.59 -0.15 15.29
CA LYS A 56 13.13 -0.36 16.65
C LYS A 56 12.10 -0.03 17.73
N LEU A 57 11.38 1.07 17.58
CA LEU A 57 10.35 1.47 18.55
C LEU A 57 9.12 0.56 18.49
N ALA A 58 8.67 0.17 17.30
CA ALA A 58 7.53 -0.73 17.15
C ALA A 58 7.85 -2.16 17.63
N GLU A 59 9.07 -2.65 17.44
CA GLU A 59 9.53 -3.94 17.96
C GLU A 59 9.58 -3.93 19.49
N GLY A 60 10.02 -2.83 20.11
CA GLY A 60 9.96 -2.65 21.56
C GLY A 60 8.55 -2.72 22.12
N ASP A 61 7.57 -2.16 21.43
CA ASP A 61 6.16 -2.25 21.81
C ASP A 61 5.62 -3.68 21.64
N LEU A 62 6.03 -4.37 20.58
CA LEU A 62 5.60 -5.74 20.30
C LEU A 62 6.19 -6.74 21.32
N SER A 63 7.45 -6.55 21.75
CA SER A 63 8.08 -7.41 22.75
C SER A 63 7.49 -7.26 24.16
N ARG A 64 6.85 -6.14 24.43
CA ARG A 64 6.10 -5.91 25.69
C ARG A 64 4.67 -6.39 25.65
N ALA A 65 4.13 -6.69 24.45
CA ALA A 65 2.80 -7.25 24.33
C ALA A 65 2.79 -8.69 24.88
N PRO A 66 1.81 -9.07 25.72
CA PRO A 66 1.73 -10.44 26.22
C PRO A 66 1.54 -11.37 25.03
N PHE A 67 2.54 -12.22 24.79
CA PHE A 67 2.44 -13.30 23.82
C PHE A 67 1.44 -14.33 24.37
N GLY A 68 0.18 -14.19 24.01
CA GLY A 68 -0.77 -15.28 24.14
C GLY A 68 -0.28 -16.46 23.28
N SER A 69 -0.15 -17.62 23.95
CA SER A 69 0.28 -18.88 23.33
C SER A 69 -0.31 -19.11 21.96
N ALA A 70 0.47 -19.77 21.10
CA ALA A 70 0.18 -20.12 19.71
C ALA A 70 -1.15 -20.87 19.53
N GLY A 71 -2.25 -20.12 19.55
CA GLY A 71 -3.58 -20.59 19.17
C GLY A 71 -3.99 -19.91 17.89
N GLY A 72 -4.66 -20.63 17.01
CA GLY A 72 -5.21 -20.10 15.77
C GLY A 72 -6.13 -18.89 16.00
N ILE A 73 -6.56 -18.26 14.92
CA ILE A 73 -7.42 -17.05 14.91
C ILE A 73 -8.78 -17.32 15.63
N ASP A 74 -9.13 -18.57 15.81
CA ASP A 74 -10.41 -19.03 16.35
C ASP A 74 -10.54 -18.88 17.88
N ASN A 75 -9.47 -18.43 18.56
CA ASN A 75 -9.51 -18.17 20.00
C ASN A 75 -9.15 -16.72 20.33
N ALA A 76 -9.57 -16.26 21.53
CA ALA A 76 -9.35 -14.90 22.00
C ALA A 76 -7.85 -14.51 22.03
N ALA A 77 -6.94 -15.46 22.24
CA ALA A 77 -5.50 -15.26 22.24
C ALA A 77 -4.96 -14.99 20.81
N GLY A 78 -5.46 -15.70 19.80
CA GLY A 78 -5.11 -15.47 18.40
C GLY A 78 -5.56 -14.11 17.90
N TYR A 79 -6.78 -13.70 18.24
CA TYR A 79 -7.28 -12.37 17.90
C TYR A 79 -6.47 -11.27 18.57
N SER A 80 -6.15 -11.41 19.86
CA SER A 80 -5.31 -10.48 20.61
C SER A 80 -3.93 -10.31 19.99
N ALA A 81 -3.28 -11.40 19.58
CA ALA A 81 -1.99 -11.38 18.90
C ALA A 81 -2.07 -10.67 17.54
N LEU A 82 -3.12 -10.90 16.76
CA LEU A 82 -3.36 -10.23 15.49
C LEU A 82 -3.54 -8.73 15.67
N MET A 83 -4.34 -8.33 16.65
CA MET A 83 -4.57 -6.92 16.97
C MET A 83 -3.31 -6.21 17.48
N SER A 84 -2.47 -6.90 18.25
CA SER A 84 -1.17 -6.36 18.69
C SER A 84 -0.25 -6.09 17.51
N ARG A 85 -0.16 -7.02 16.56
CA ARG A 85 0.62 -6.82 15.32
C ARG A 85 0.08 -5.67 14.47
N TYR A 86 -1.24 -5.57 14.35
CA TYR A 86 -1.88 -4.46 13.64
C TYR A 86 -1.57 -3.11 14.27
N LYS A 87 -1.70 -3.02 15.60
CA LYS A 87 -1.35 -1.81 16.36
C LYS A 87 0.12 -1.44 16.21
N ALA A 88 1.03 -2.42 16.31
CA ALA A 88 2.47 -2.20 16.10
C ALA A 88 2.77 -1.66 14.70
N LYS A 89 2.13 -2.22 13.66
CA LYS A 89 2.26 -1.73 12.28
C LYS A 89 1.77 -0.28 12.15
N LYS A 90 0.60 0.05 12.71
CA LYS A 90 0.06 1.41 12.71
C LYS A 90 0.95 2.38 13.46
N ASN A 91 1.50 1.96 14.60
CA ASN A 91 2.45 2.76 15.38
C ASN A 91 3.74 3.01 14.58
N MET A 92 4.29 1.99 13.92
CA MET A 92 5.47 2.12 13.06
C MET A 92 5.23 3.15 11.93
N GLU A 93 4.09 3.09 11.26
CA GLU A 93 3.72 4.07 10.22
C GLU A 93 3.62 5.50 10.79
N SER A 94 3.04 5.64 11.97
CA SER A 94 2.90 6.93 12.66
C SER A 94 4.26 7.53 13.03
N ILE A 95 5.16 6.72 13.61
CA ILE A 95 6.52 7.13 13.99
C ILE A 95 7.32 7.51 12.74
N PHE A 96 7.24 6.72 11.69
CA PHE A 96 7.90 7.00 10.42
C PHE A 96 7.44 8.35 9.83
N ARG A 97 6.14 8.55 9.78
CA ARG A 97 5.54 9.81 9.29
C ARG A 97 6.01 11.01 10.11
N ARG A 98 5.96 10.91 11.43
CA ARG A 98 6.40 11.99 12.34
C ARG A 98 7.89 12.29 12.18
N CYS A 99 8.73 11.27 12.05
CA CYS A 99 10.15 11.41 11.80
C CYS A 99 10.43 12.18 10.51
N LEU A 100 9.76 11.86 9.40
CA LEU A 100 9.89 12.58 8.14
C LEU A 100 9.40 14.02 8.25
N GLN A 101 8.28 14.25 8.93
CA GLN A 101 7.77 15.60 9.16
C GLN A 101 8.75 16.48 9.94
N THR A 102 9.40 15.93 10.97
CA THR A 102 10.46 16.63 11.73
C THR A 102 11.66 17.01 10.84
N LYS A 103 11.93 16.21 9.81
CA LYS A 103 12.97 16.50 8.82
C LYS A 103 12.50 17.45 7.69
N GLY A 104 11.29 17.99 7.79
CA GLY A 104 10.72 18.97 6.84
C GLY A 104 10.01 18.37 5.63
N TYR A 105 9.77 17.03 5.63
CA TYR A 105 9.00 16.42 4.57
C TYR A 105 7.50 16.62 4.77
N ARG A 106 6.78 16.85 3.68
CA ARG A 106 5.32 16.95 3.65
C ARG A 106 4.74 15.90 2.72
N LEU A 107 3.65 15.29 3.14
CA LEU A 107 2.92 14.32 2.34
C LEU A 107 1.98 15.07 1.40
N ILE A 108 2.24 15.00 0.10
CA ILE A 108 1.43 15.63 -0.94
C ILE A 108 0.68 14.57 -1.75
N THR A 109 -0.54 14.90 -2.15
CA THR A 109 -1.28 14.12 -3.14
C THR A 109 -0.95 14.74 -4.50
N PRO A 110 -0.23 14.04 -5.40
CA PRO A 110 0.06 14.59 -6.71
C PRO A 110 -1.24 14.85 -7.45
N LYS A 111 -1.35 16.04 -8.04
CA LYS A 111 -2.48 16.37 -8.90
C LYS A 111 -2.51 15.37 -10.07
N PRO A 112 -3.67 14.79 -10.40
CA PRO A 112 -3.73 13.87 -11.52
C PRO A 112 -3.21 14.58 -12.78
N LYS A 113 -2.25 13.94 -13.45
CA LYS A 113 -1.73 14.44 -14.71
C LYS A 113 -2.88 14.51 -15.70
N PRO A 114 -3.13 15.65 -16.37
CA PRO A 114 -4.19 15.72 -17.39
C PRO A 114 -3.93 14.63 -18.42
N ALA A 115 -4.96 13.85 -18.73
CA ALA A 115 -4.88 12.84 -19.76
C ALA A 115 -4.36 13.51 -21.04
N ARG A 116 -3.23 12.98 -21.56
CA ARG A 116 -2.67 13.46 -22.82
C ARG A 116 -3.73 13.19 -23.88
N GLN A 117 -4.39 14.26 -24.34
CA GLN A 117 -5.27 14.17 -25.52
C GLN A 117 -4.35 13.84 -26.71
N VAL A 118 -4.59 12.66 -27.30
CA VAL A 118 -3.97 12.21 -28.56
C VAL A 118 -4.86 12.69 -29.69
#